data_984fb8f85bb5e2f4a6032ee31c697626
#
_entry.id   984fb8f85bb5e2f4a6032ee31c697626
#
_cell.length_a   1.000
_cell.length_b   1.000
_cell.length_c   1.000
_cell.angle_alpha   90.00
_cell.angle_beta   90.00
_cell.angle_gamma   90.00
#
_symmetry.space_group_name_H-M   'P 1'
#
loop_
_entity.id
_entity.type
_entity.pdbx_description
1 polymer ?
#
loop_
_entity_poly.entity_id
_entity_poly.type
_entity_poly.pdbx_seq_one_letter_code
_entity_poly.pdbx_strand_id
1 'polypeptide(L)'
;MLYYTPQIWCSDNTDAVERIKIQYGTSFAYPSCTVGSHVSAVPNHQTGRTTELATRAAVAMAGSFGYELDLNLLTEEEKEQVREQIKNYHRFEMLIRQGRYYRLTDVRQKKEYAAWEYCAPDESEALVTVITMDTKCNPATEYVKLRGLGEDKKYRVEVVKAN
;
A
#
# COMPACT_ATOMS: atom_id res chain seq x y z
N MET A 1 -24.54 2.56 4.03
CA MET A 1 -23.56 3.44 4.71
C MET A 1 -22.66 4.14 3.70
N LEU A 2 -21.91 3.43 2.83
CA LEU A 2 -20.99 4.03 1.84
C LEU A 2 -21.66 4.98 0.83
N TYR A 3 -22.96 4.92 0.65
CA TYR A 3 -23.70 5.87 -0.18
C TYR A 3 -23.63 7.32 0.35
N TYR A 4 -23.65 7.47 1.68
CA TYR A 4 -23.61 8.79 2.36
C TYR A 4 -22.21 9.15 2.86
N THR A 5 -21.37 8.16 3.12
CA THR A 5 -20.00 8.30 3.64
C THR A 5 -19.06 7.43 2.82
N PRO A 6 -18.56 7.94 1.68
CA PRO A 6 -17.80 7.12 0.71
C PRO A 6 -16.41 6.67 1.20
N GLN A 7 -15.97 7.21 2.34
CA GLN A 7 -14.70 6.86 2.96
C GLN A 7 -14.93 6.37 4.38
N ILE A 8 -14.12 5.44 4.84
CA ILE A 8 -14.10 4.96 6.22
C ILE A 8 -12.73 5.20 6.85
N TRP A 9 -12.76 5.57 8.14
CA TRP A 9 -11.57 5.64 8.98
C TRP A 9 -11.47 4.34 9.77
N CYS A 10 -10.54 3.46 9.39
CA CYS A 10 -10.51 2.10 9.94
C CYS A 10 -9.73 1.97 11.24
N SER A 11 -8.88 2.93 11.59
CA SER A 11 -8.14 2.97 12.86
C SER A 11 -7.34 4.27 13.01
N ASP A 12 -7.22 4.75 14.24
CA ASP A 12 -6.31 5.86 14.61
C ASP A 12 -4.84 5.41 14.70
N ASN A 13 -4.57 4.11 14.58
CA ASN A 13 -3.20 3.63 14.48
C ASN A 13 -2.68 3.85 13.06
N THR A 14 -1.76 4.80 12.93
CA THR A 14 -1.17 5.24 11.65
C THR A 14 0.20 4.64 11.38
N ASP A 15 0.69 3.75 12.25
CA ASP A 15 1.93 3.02 12.04
C ASP A 15 1.85 2.15 10.78
N ALA A 16 2.77 2.32 9.83
CA ALA A 16 2.70 1.64 8.53
C ALA A 16 2.68 0.10 8.65
N VAL A 17 3.41 -0.47 9.60
CA VAL A 17 3.47 -1.92 9.81
C VAL A 17 2.14 -2.45 10.36
N GLU A 18 1.55 -1.72 11.32
CA GLU A 18 0.22 -2.08 11.85
C GLU A 18 -0.87 -1.84 10.80
N ARG A 19 -0.76 -0.78 9.99
CA ARG A 19 -1.70 -0.49 8.89
C ARG A 19 -1.80 -1.62 7.88
N ILE A 20 -0.73 -2.37 7.61
CA ILE A 20 -0.79 -3.56 6.74
C ILE A 20 -1.83 -4.55 7.26
N LYS A 21 -1.84 -4.84 8.56
CA LYS A 21 -2.81 -5.76 9.19
C LYS A 21 -4.22 -5.17 9.24
N ILE A 22 -4.33 -3.89 9.59
CA ILE A 22 -5.59 -3.16 9.70
C ILE A 22 -6.28 -3.10 8.33
N GLN A 23 -5.57 -2.68 7.29
CA GLN A 23 -6.09 -2.59 5.92
C GLN A 23 -6.46 -3.96 5.36
N TYR A 24 -5.61 -4.97 5.60
CA TYR A 24 -5.91 -6.36 5.26
C TYR A 24 -7.23 -6.83 5.90
N GLY A 25 -7.39 -6.66 7.22
CA GLY A 25 -8.60 -7.05 7.94
C GLY A 25 -9.84 -6.29 7.47
N THR A 26 -9.73 -4.97 7.30
CA THR A 26 -10.82 -4.10 6.83
C THR A 26 -11.29 -4.50 5.42
N SER A 27 -10.37 -4.92 4.56
CA SER A 27 -10.68 -5.32 3.18
C SER A 27 -11.59 -6.54 3.03
N PHE A 28 -11.86 -7.29 4.11
CA PHE A 28 -12.87 -8.37 4.09
C PHE A 28 -14.30 -7.84 4.19
N ALA A 29 -14.49 -6.65 4.75
CA ALA A 29 -15.81 -6.05 4.97
C ALA A 29 -16.08 -4.85 4.05
N TYR A 30 -15.03 -4.14 3.65
CA TYR A 30 -15.12 -2.91 2.86
C TYR A 30 -14.15 -2.93 1.67
N PRO A 31 -14.52 -2.35 0.52
CA PRO A 31 -13.57 -2.16 -0.58
C PRO A 31 -12.36 -1.35 -0.12
N SER A 32 -11.16 -1.80 -0.46
CA SER A 32 -9.91 -1.14 -0.04
C SER A 32 -9.83 0.33 -0.46
N CYS A 33 -10.38 0.68 -1.62
CA CYS A 33 -10.43 2.07 -2.12
C CYS A 33 -11.25 3.03 -1.24
N THR A 34 -12.10 2.51 -0.35
CA THR A 34 -12.87 3.35 0.59
C THR A 34 -12.14 3.61 1.90
N VAL A 35 -11.02 2.94 2.14
CA VAL A 35 -10.24 3.08 3.38
C VAL A 35 -9.40 4.35 3.32
N GLY A 36 -9.60 5.26 4.27
CA GLY A 36 -8.70 6.39 4.50
C GLY A 36 -7.31 5.87 4.87
N SER A 37 -6.34 6.14 4.00
CA SER A 37 -4.97 5.64 4.14
C SER A 37 -3.99 6.77 3.91
N HIS A 38 -3.11 7.03 4.87
CA HIS A 38 -2.27 8.21 4.84
C HIS A 38 -0.88 7.96 5.41
N VAL A 39 0.04 8.78 4.96
CA VAL A 39 1.41 8.83 5.46
C VAL A 39 1.42 9.72 6.70
N SER A 40 1.77 9.18 7.85
CA SER A 40 1.84 9.91 9.12
C SER A 40 3.27 10.25 9.50
N ALA A 41 3.40 11.15 10.47
CA ALA A 41 4.67 11.52 11.07
C ALA A 41 5.37 10.33 11.73
N VAL A 42 6.67 10.42 11.84
CA VAL A 42 7.50 9.48 12.61
C VAL A 42 8.37 10.25 13.61
N PRO A 43 8.67 9.67 14.79
CA PRO A 43 8.21 8.37 15.30
C PRO A 43 6.68 8.33 15.45
N ASN A 44 6.09 7.15 15.18
CA ASN A 44 4.64 7.00 15.32
C ASN A 44 4.20 7.23 16.78
N HIS A 45 3.13 7.99 16.96
CA HIS A 45 2.68 8.43 18.29
C HIS A 45 2.17 7.29 19.20
N GLN A 46 1.75 6.15 18.65
CA GLN A 46 1.27 5.00 19.41
C GLN A 46 2.34 3.93 19.62
N THR A 47 3.13 3.63 18.59
CA THR A 47 4.10 2.53 18.60
C THR A 47 5.53 2.98 18.87
N GLY A 48 5.83 4.26 18.69
CA GLY A 48 7.20 4.80 18.73
C GLY A 48 8.07 4.37 17.54
N ARG A 49 7.51 3.63 16.58
CA ARG A 49 8.27 3.13 15.43
C ARG A 49 8.58 4.24 14.45
N THR A 50 9.80 4.20 13.91
CA THR A 50 10.23 5.01 12.77
C THR A 50 10.30 4.10 11.55
N THR A 51 9.50 4.40 10.52
CA THR A 51 9.47 3.69 9.25
C THR A 51 9.82 4.66 8.14
N GLU A 52 10.59 4.21 7.16
CA GLU A 52 10.99 5.02 6.01
C GLU A 52 9.79 5.60 5.26
N LEU A 53 9.95 6.80 4.72
CA LEU A 53 8.90 7.52 3.99
C LEU A 53 8.37 6.71 2.81
N ALA A 54 9.26 6.03 2.07
CA ALA A 54 8.90 5.15 0.96
C ALA A 54 7.97 4.01 1.38
N THR A 55 8.27 3.34 2.49
CA THR A 55 7.44 2.24 3.01
C THR A 55 6.09 2.76 3.50
N ARG A 56 6.07 3.91 4.21
CA ARG A 56 4.81 4.53 4.66
C ARG A 56 3.90 4.87 3.48
N ALA A 57 4.46 5.43 2.40
CA ALA A 57 3.73 5.74 1.19
C ALA A 57 3.22 4.50 0.46
N ALA A 58 4.05 3.46 0.29
CA ALA A 58 3.64 2.23 -0.38
C ALA A 58 2.46 1.54 0.32
N VAL A 59 2.43 1.57 1.66
CA VAL A 59 1.29 1.06 2.45
C VAL A 59 0.08 1.96 2.32
N ALA A 60 0.25 3.29 2.35
CA ALA A 60 -0.84 4.25 2.24
C ALA A 60 -1.50 4.23 0.84
N MET A 61 -0.77 3.92 -0.22
CA MET A 61 -1.32 3.81 -1.59
C MET A 61 -2.34 2.67 -1.76
N ALA A 62 -2.51 1.79 -0.76
CA ALA A 62 -3.53 0.75 -0.80
C ALA A 62 -4.97 1.24 -0.52
N GLY A 63 -5.20 2.54 -0.42
CA GLY A 63 -6.52 3.14 -0.14
C GLY A 63 -6.66 4.53 -0.71
N SER A 64 -7.51 5.35 -0.07
CA SER A 64 -7.58 6.80 -0.32
C SER A 64 -6.33 7.44 0.27
N PHE A 65 -5.39 7.74 -0.60
CA PHE A 65 -4.04 8.20 -0.24
C PHE A 65 -4.01 9.66 0.20
N GLY A 66 -3.20 9.96 1.21
CA GLY A 66 -2.96 11.31 1.68
C GLY A 66 -1.80 11.39 2.66
N TYR A 67 -1.59 12.58 3.21
CA TYR A 67 -0.56 12.86 4.22
C TYR A 67 -1.20 13.46 5.46
N GLU A 68 -0.83 12.93 6.62
CA GLU A 68 -1.21 13.44 7.94
C GLU A 68 0.07 13.72 8.73
N LEU A 69 0.78 14.77 8.34
CA LEU A 69 2.01 15.22 8.95
C LEU A 69 2.29 16.69 8.61
N ASP A 70 3.18 17.33 9.37
CA ASP A 70 3.64 18.69 9.06
C ASP A 70 4.71 18.63 7.97
N LEU A 71 4.35 19.08 6.76
CA LEU A 71 5.25 19.13 5.60
C LEU A 71 6.42 20.10 5.78
N ASN A 72 6.33 21.05 6.72
CA ASN A 72 7.42 21.99 6.98
C ASN A 72 8.60 21.34 7.71
N LEU A 73 8.34 20.19 8.37
CA LEU A 73 9.38 19.42 9.07
C LEU A 73 10.16 18.47 8.15
N LEU A 74 9.70 18.30 6.91
CA LEU A 74 10.37 17.46 5.92
C LEU A 74 11.61 18.15 5.34
N THR A 75 12.66 17.37 5.09
CA THR A 75 13.81 17.82 4.30
C THR A 75 13.42 18.06 2.84
N GLU A 76 14.25 18.74 2.06
CA GLU A 76 13.97 18.96 0.64
C GLU A 76 13.97 17.63 -0.15
N GLU A 77 14.80 16.67 0.24
CA GLU A 77 14.81 15.32 -0.32
C GLU A 77 13.50 14.57 -0.04
N GLU A 78 12.98 14.67 1.17
CA GLU A 78 11.69 14.09 1.53
C GLU A 78 10.53 14.77 0.81
N LYS A 79 10.57 16.08 0.63
CA LYS A 79 9.56 16.81 -0.17
C LYS A 79 9.56 16.37 -1.63
N GLU A 80 10.74 16.08 -2.21
CA GLU A 80 10.82 15.55 -3.57
C GLU A 80 10.26 14.13 -3.64
N GLN A 81 10.54 13.28 -2.65
CA GLN A 81 9.90 11.96 -2.53
C GLN A 81 8.38 12.07 -2.46
N VAL A 82 7.85 13.01 -1.67
CA VAL A 82 6.39 13.28 -1.57
C VAL A 82 5.81 13.65 -2.93
N ARG A 83 6.47 14.53 -3.71
CA ARG A 83 6.00 14.89 -5.06
C ARG A 83 5.93 13.68 -5.99
N GLU A 84 6.96 12.81 -5.97
CA GLU A 84 6.98 11.61 -6.79
C GLU A 84 5.94 10.57 -6.32
N GLN A 85 5.73 10.44 -5.01
CA GLN A 85 4.69 9.57 -4.44
C GLN A 85 3.29 10.03 -4.85
N ILE A 86 3.00 11.31 -4.82
CA ILE A 86 1.72 11.88 -5.28
C ILE A 86 1.53 11.60 -6.78
N LYS A 87 2.56 11.83 -7.59
CA LYS A 87 2.53 11.55 -9.03
C LYS A 87 2.27 10.06 -9.31
N ASN A 88 2.95 9.17 -8.58
CA ASN A 88 2.73 7.72 -8.69
C ASN A 88 1.30 7.34 -8.27
N TYR A 89 0.77 7.92 -7.19
CA TYR A 89 -0.61 7.66 -6.80
C TYR A 89 -1.60 8.08 -7.88
N HIS A 90 -1.46 9.28 -8.45
CA HIS A 90 -2.32 9.73 -9.56
C HIS A 90 -2.22 8.83 -10.79
N ARG A 91 -1.04 8.29 -11.08
CA ARG A 91 -0.86 7.31 -12.16
C ARG A 91 -1.70 6.04 -11.94
N PHE A 92 -1.79 5.56 -10.71
CA PHE A 92 -2.44 4.30 -10.36
C PHE A 92 -3.80 4.47 -9.69
N GLU A 93 -4.27 5.69 -9.45
CA GLU A 93 -5.51 5.96 -8.72
C GLU A 93 -6.71 5.20 -9.31
N MET A 94 -6.87 5.22 -10.62
CA MET A 94 -7.99 4.54 -11.28
C MET A 94 -7.90 3.02 -11.10
N LEU A 95 -6.72 2.46 -11.16
CA LEU A 95 -6.49 1.04 -10.91
C LEU A 95 -6.80 0.66 -9.46
N ILE A 96 -6.38 1.47 -8.49
CA ILE A 96 -6.68 1.27 -7.07
C ILE A 96 -8.18 1.38 -6.79
N ARG A 97 -8.88 2.32 -7.44
CA ARG A 97 -10.30 2.57 -7.20
C ARG A 97 -11.23 1.59 -7.90
N GLN A 98 -10.87 1.12 -9.08
CA GLN A 98 -11.74 0.31 -9.94
C GLN A 98 -11.20 -1.10 -10.20
N GLY A 99 -9.92 -1.35 -9.92
CA GLY A 99 -9.30 -2.65 -10.09
C GLY A 99 -9.81 -3.70 -9.11
N ARG A 100 -9.64 -4.95 -9.49
CA ARG A 100 -9.89 -6.09 -8.59
C ARG A 100 -8.76 -6.19 -7.57
N TYR A 101 -9.10 -6.18 -6.29
CA TYR A 101 -8.13 -6.31 -5.21
C TYR A 101 -7.88 -7.76 -4.84
N TYR A 102 -6.63 -8.19 -4.86
CA TYR A 102 -6.22 -9.52 -4.45
C TYR A 102 -5.23 -9.45 -3.28
N ARG A 103 -5.53 -10.20 -2.21
CA ARG A 103 -4.61 -10.46 -1.10
C ARG A 103 -3.69 -11.59 -1.52
N LEU A 104 -2.42 -11.29 -1.78
CA LEU A 104 -1.43 -12.28 -2.24
C LEU A 104 -0.79 -13.03 -1.06
N THR A 105 -0.79 -12.42 0.13
CA THR A 105 -0.34 -13.04 1.38
C THR A 105 -1.41 -12.96 2.45
N ASP A 106 -1.41 -13.93 3.37
CA ASP A 106 -2.20 -13.85 4.59
C ASP A 106 -1.32 -13.23 5.70
N VAL A 107 -1.54 -11.96 6.01
CA VAL A 107 -0.76 -11.23 7.01
C VAL A 107 -0.99 -11.68 8.45
N ARG A 108 -1.98 -12.57 8.69
CA ARG A 108 -2.20 -13.23 9.99
C ARG A 108 -1.20 -14.34 10.23
N GLN A 109 -0.65 -14.90 9.17
CA GLN A 109 0.45 -15.85 9.25
C GLN A 109 1.76 -15.07 9.38
N LYS A 110 2.70 -15.60 10.16
CA LYS A 110 4.04 -15.01 10.28
C LYS A 110 4.79 -15.25 8.97
N LYS A 111 4.78 -14.23 8.09
CA LYS A 111 5.53 -14.19 6.84
C LYS A 111 6.55 -13.06 6.87
N GLU A 112 7.61 -13.20 6.09
CA GLU A 112 8.67 -12.21 5.98
C GLU A 112 8.23 -11.00 5.15
N TYR A 113 7.14 -11.14 4.37
CA TYR A 113 6.60 -10.07 3.55
C TYR A 113 5.07 -10.06 3.54
N ALA A 114 4.51 -8.90 3.24
CA ALA A 114 3.10 -8.71 2.91
C ALA A 114 2.98 -8.30 1.44
N ALA A 115 1.99 -8.83 0.74
CA ALA A 115 1.77 -8.51 -0.66
C ALA A 115 0.29 -8.46 -1.03
N TRP A 116 -0.05 -7.52 -1.91
CA TRP A 116 -1.37 -7.38 -2.51
C TRP A 116 -1.27 -6.87 -3.94
N GLU A 117 -2.35 -7.01 -4.68
CA GLU A 117 -2.43 -6.67 -6.10
C GLU A 117 -3.74 -5.95 -6.39
N TYR A 118 -3.67 -4.91 -7.21
CA TYR A 118 -4.80 -4.33 -7.93
C TYR A 118 -4.65 -4.66 -9.40
N CYS A 119 -5.62 -5.34 -9.98
CA CYS A 119 -5.62 -5.72 -11.38
C CYS A 119 -6.77 -5.05 -12.12
N ALA A 120 -6.50 -4.48 -13.29
CA ALA A 120 -7.53 -3.90 -14.15
C ALA A 120 -8.61 -4.95 -14.50
N PRO A 121 -9.89 -4.53 -14.63
CA PRO A 121 -10.98 -5.46 -14.97
C PRO A 121 -10.79 -6.21 -16.28
N ASP A 122 -10.08 -5.62 -17.24
CA ASP A 122 -9.73 -6.19 -18.55
C ASP A 122 -8.40 -6.96 -18.55
N GLU A 123 -7.76 -7.08 -17.38
CA GLU A 123 -6.49 -7.79 -17.18
C GLU A 123 -5.33 -7.19 -18.00
N SER A 124 -5.40 -5.92 -18.37
CA SER A 124 -4.36 -5.24 -19.17
C SER A 124 -3.13 -4.85 -18.33
N GLU A 125 -3.34 -4.54 -17.06
CA GLU A 125 -2.29 -4.13 -16.12
C GLU A 125 -2.60 -4.51 -14.69
N ALA A 126 -1.57 -4.57 -13.86
CA ALA A 126 -1.71 -4.76 -12.42
C ALA A 126 -0.66 -3.93 -11.65
N LEU A 127 -1.05 -3.42 -10.50
CA LEU A 127 -0.16 -2.84 -9.50
C LEU A 127 0.04 -3.85 -8.37
N VAL A 128 1.26 -4.29 -8.19
CA VAL A 128 1.63 -5.23 -7.12
C VAL A 128 2.48 -4.50 -6.10
N THR A 129 2.05 -4.54 -4.85
CA THR A 129 2.82 -4.00 -3.73
C THR A 129 3.37 -5.15 -2.90
N VAL A 130 4.66 -5.11 -2.61
CA VAL A 130 5.35 -6.07 -1.73
C VAL A 130 6.11 -5.29 -0.68
N ILE A 131 5.81 -5.55 0.58
CA ILE A 131 6.47 -4.93 1.74
C ILE A 131 7.22 -6.00 2.51
N THR A 132 8.54 -5.87 2.63
CA THR A 132 9.34 -6.73 3.49
C THR A 132 9.08 -6.36 4.95
N MET A 133 8.62 -7.33 5.73
CA MET A 133 8.25 -7.16 7.13
C MET A 133 9.36 -7.59 8.08
N ASP A 134 10.15 -8.55 7.67
CA ASP A 134 11.27 -9.10 8.45
C ASP A 134 12.38 -9.53 7.49
N THR A 135 13.62 -9.34 7.88
CA THR A 135 14.79 -9.71 7.10
C THR A 135 15.65 -10.67 7.88
N LYS A 136 15.90 -11.85 7.32
CA LYS A 136 16.79 -12.85 7.87
C LYS A 136 18.16 -12.79 7.21
N CYS A 137 19.18 -13.26 7.94
CA CYS A 137 20.46 -13.57 7.32
C CYS A 137 20.27 -14.73 6.33
N ASN A 138 20.73 -14.57 5.09
CA ASN A 138 20.54 -15.53 3.99
C ASN A 138 19.05 -15.84 3.71
N PRO A 139 18.23 -14.85 3.32
CA PRO A 139 16.82 -15.07 3.03
C PRO A 139 16.68 -16.04 1.85
N ALA A 140 15.71 -16.94 1.94
CA ALA A 140 15.33 -17.77 0.81
C ALA A 140 14.71 -16.91 -0.30
N THR A 141 14.74 -17.40 -1.54
CA THR A 141 14.02 -16.76 -2.64
C THR A 141 12.52 -16.91 -2.38
N GLU A 142 11.82 -15.79 -2.36
CA GLU A 142 10.37 -15.74 -2.20
C GLU A 142 9.69 -15.53 -3.55
N TYR A 143 8.54 -16.19 -3.71
CA TYR A 143 7.73 -16.11 -4.92
C TYR A 143 6.37 -15.50 -4.59
N VAL A 144 6.04 -14.42 -5.26
CA VAL A 144 4.70 -13.80 -5.18
C VAL A 144 3.90 -14.23 -6.40
N LYS A 145 2.89 -15.07 -6.19
CA LYS A 145 1.98 -15.50 -7.26
C LYS A 145 0.90 -14.47 -7.49
N LEU A 146 0.91 -13.84 -8.67
CA LEU A 146 -0.12 -12.91 -9.12
C LEU A 146 -1.42 -13.66 -9.45
N ARG A 147 -2.55 -12.98 -9.37
CA ARG A 147 -3.86 -13.61 -9.49
C ARG A 147 -4.80 -13.00 -10.51
N GLY A 148 -4.59 -11.75 -10.89
CA GLY A 148 -5.53 -11.00 -11.72
C GLY A 148 -5.20 -10.98 -13.20
N LEU A 149 -4.00 -11.35 -13.58
CA LEU A 149 -3.49 -11.26 -14.94
C LEU A 149 -3.89 -12.48 -15.79
N GLY A 150 -4.09 -12.26 -17.10
CA GLY A 150 -4.48 -13.30 -18.05
C GLY A 150 -3.35 -14.28 -18.34
N GLU A 151 -3.63 -15.58 -18.35
CA GLU A 151 -2.63 -16.65 -18.53
C GLU A 151 -2.00 -16.61 -19.94
N ASP A 152 -2.75 -16.17 -20.95
CA ASP A 152 -2.30 -16.12 -22.36
C ASP A 152 -1.62 -14.79 -22.74
N LYS A 153 -1.50 -13.85 -21.79
CA LYS A 153 -0.94 -12.52 -22.03
C LYS A 153 0.52 -12.44 -21.60
N LYS A 154 1.27 -11.57 -22.26
CA LYS A 154 2.65 -11.21 -21.85
C LYS A 154 2.63 -9.82 -21.24
N TYR A 155 3.28 -9.67 -20.10
CA TYR A 155 3.35 -8.41 -19.37
C TYR A 155 4.79 -7.94 -19.23
N ARG A 156 4.98 -6.63 -19.31
CA ARG A 156 6.25 -5.99 -18.94
C ARG A 156 6.18 -5.61 -17.47
N VAL A 157 7.21 -6.01 -16.72
CA VAL A 157 7.35 -5.62 -15.31
C VAL A 157 8.15 -4.32 -15.22
N GLU A 158 7.63 -3.37 -14.48
CA GLU A 158 8.28 -2.12 -14.13
C GLU A 158 8.35 -2.02 -12.60
N VAL A 159 9.53 -1.68 -12.08
CA VAL A 159 9.66 -1.41 -10.65
C VAL A 159 9.40 0.07 -10.41
N VAL A 160 8.30 0.37 -9.72
CA VAL A 160 7.97 1.73 -9.30
C VAL A 160 8.73 2.02 -8.02
N LYS A 161 9.67 2.95 -8.08
CA LYS A 161 10.39 3.40 -6.90
C LYS A 161 9.48 4.29 -6.06
N ALA A 162 9.38 3.99 -4.79
CA ALA A 162 8.69 4.82 -3.80
C ALA A 162 9.68 5.80 -3.11
N ASN A 163 10.82 6.06 -3.78
CA ASN A 163 11.90 6.90 -3.25
C ASN A 163 11.40 8.26 -2.83
#